data_5379563f56a64d6e9ea1673226a99c55
#
_entry.id   5379563f56a64d6e9ea1673226a99c55
#
_cell.length_a   1.000
_cell.length_b   1.000
_cell.length_c   1.000
_cell.angle_alpha   90.00
_cell.angle_beta   90.00
_cell.angle_gamma   90.00
#
_symmetry.space_group_name_H-M   'P 1'
#
loop_
_entity.id
_entity.type
_entity.pdbx_description
1 polymer ?
#
loop_
_entity_poly.entity_id
_entity_poly.type
_entity_poly.pdbx_seq_one_letter_code
_entity_poly.pdbx_strand_id
1 'polypeptide(L)'
;MKPIWYAVAVTLVIALTLGASRAMAQPQPQQSYGGDGGGMITGSVYGFDMWDQLEPIAWATVNANNGRATFTSYTGGGGYFEMYVPSGFYNVTVVEPGYVAYTNQVNVAPGSASSINFYLEQSHVPVPEFPSGIVLSVTLVLTLSAALLAIRRIKRRN
;
A
#
# COMPACT_ATOMS: atom_id res chain seq x y z
N MET A 1 23.53 0.38 51.73
CA MET A 1 24.28 0.61 50.48
C MET A 1 23.42 0.16 49.33
N LYS A 2 22.69 1.05 48.70
CA LYS A 2 21.87 0.72 47.49
C LYS A 2 22.76 0.85 46.27
N PRO A 3 22.70 -0.09 45.32
CA PRO A 3 23.73 -0.24 44.30
C PRO A 3 23.64 0.89 43.25
N ILE A 4 24.71 1.60 43.11
CA ILE A 4 24.99 2.60 42.06
C ILE A 4 24.79 2.04 40.64
N TRP A 5 24.70 0.72 40.51
CA TRP A 5 24.51 -0.01 39.27
C TRP A 5 23.14 0.22 38.61
N TYR A 6 22.10 0.53 39.36
CA TYR A 6 20.77 0.86 38.81
C TYR A 6 20.76 2.23 38.11
N ALA A 7 21.52 3.19 38.63
CA ALA A 7 21.62 4.53 37.99
C ALA A 7 22.37 4.46 36.67
N VAL A 8 23.42 3.62 36.58
CA VAL A 8 24.21 3.43 35.36
C VAL A 8 23.40 2.68 34.29
N ALA A 9 22.61 1.68 34.68
CA ALA A 9 21.77 0.93 33.75
C ALA A 9 20.65 1.80 33.15
N VAL A 10 20.01 2.63 33.96
CA VAL A 10 18.94 3.54 33.49
C VAL A 10 19.48 4.64 32.58
N THR A 11 20.65 5.18 32.87
CA THR A 11 21.28 6.19 31.96
C THR A 11 21.73 5.58 30.64
N LEU A 12 22.19 4.31 30.62
CA LEU A 12 22.59 3.64 29.38
C LEU A 12 21.38 3.33 28.48
N VAL A 13 20.24 2.94 29.08
CA VAL A 13 19.01 2.69 28.33
C VAL A 13 18.43 3.97 27.73
N ILE A 14 18.48 5.08 28.47
CA ILE A 14 18.01 6.39 27.96
C ILE A 14 18.92 6.92 26.84
N ALA A 15 20.23 6.68 26.93
CA ALA A 15 21.16 7.07 25.85
C ALA A 15 20.95 6.26 24.57
N LEU A 16 20.52 5.00 24.68
CA LEU A 16 20.27 4.13 23.50
C LEU A 16 18.95 4.48 22.79
N THR A 17 17.98 5.04 23.50
CA THR A 17 16.68 5.42 22.90
C THR A 17 16.69 6.83 22.27
N LEU A 18 17.64 7.68 22.62
CA LEU A 18 17.78 9.03 22.03
C LEU A 18 18.71 9.08 20.80
N GLY A 19 19.39 7.97 20.47
CA GLY A 19 20.32 7.89 19.35
C GLY A 19 19.74 7.51 17.99
N ALA A 20 18.45 7.15 17.90
CA ALA A 20 17.85 6.59 16.70
C ALA A 20 16.71 7.47 16.16
N SER A 21 16.97 8.71 15.82
CA SER A 21 16.03 9.49 15.01
C SER A 21 16.65 10.76 14.45
N ARG A 22 17.71 10.60 13.68
CA ARG A 22 18.05 11.55 12.62
C ARG A 22 18.35 10.75 11.36
N ALA A 23 17.34 10.08 10.82
CA ALA A 23 17.27 9.92 9.40
C ALA A 23 17.09 11.35 8.86
N MET A 24 18.21 12.01 8.58
CA MET A 24 18.19 13.18 7.73
C MET A 24 17.57 12.69 6.42
N ALA A 25 16.35 13.17 6.12
CA ALA A 25 15.86 13.13 4.78
C ALA A 25 16.98 13.75 3.93
N GLN A 26 17.70 12.93 3.18
CA GLN A 26 18.61 13.43 2.19
C GLN A 26 17.74 14.29 1.27
N PRO A 27 18.09 15.56 1.06
CA PRO A 27 17.43 16.32 0.01
C PRO A 27 17.64 15.51 -1.26
N GLN A 28 16.55 14.95 -1.79
CA GLN A 28 16.59 14.39 -3.14
C GLN A 28 17.14 15.52 -4.03
N PRO A 29 18.13 15.23 -4.90
CA PRO A 29 18.55 16.20 -5.84
C PRO A 29 17.32 16.65 -6.61
N GLN A 30 16.86 17.88 -6.35
CA GLN A 30 15.89 18.54 -7.20
C GLN A 30 16.63 18.70 -8.54
N GLN A 31 16.40 17.75 -9.43
CA GLN A 31 16.79 17.94 -10.81
C GLN A 31 15.93 19.09 -11.32
N SER A 32 16.53 20.27 -11.30
CA SER A 32 16.01 21.45 -11.96
C SER A 32 16.01 21.16 -13.47
N TYR A 33 14.93 20.61 -13.99
CA TYR A 33 14.69 20.47 -15.43
C TYR A 33 14.23 21.82 -16.04
N GLY A 34 14.73 22.92 -15.52
CA GLY A 34 14.46 24.28 -15.98
C GLY A 34 15.41 24.79 -17.04
N GLY A 35 16.04 23.91 -17.84
CA GLY A 35 16.88 24.31 -18.97
C GLY A 35 16.89 23.18 -20.00
N ASP A 36 16.44 23.47 -21.21
CA ASP A 36 16.51 22.63 -22.41
C ASP A 36 15.51 21.46 -22.50
N GLY A 37 14.21 21.77 -22.59
CA GLY A 37 13.23 20.84 -23.17
C GLY A 37 12.52 19.93 -22.18
N GLY A 38 12.48 20.21 -20.87
CA GLY A 38 11.63 19.51 -19.90
C GLY A 38 10.16 19.96 -19.95
N GLY A 39 9.27 19.12 -19.45
CA GLY A 39 7.86 19.41 -19.26
C GLY A 39 7.36 18.80 -17.94
N MET A 40 6.06 18.80 -17.76
CA MET A 40 5.43 18.30 -16.55
C MET A 40 4.30 17.33 -16.87
N ILE A 41 4.19 16.24 -16.11
CA ILE A 41 3.04 15.36 -16.11
C ILE A 41 2.25 15.67 -14.84
N THR A 42 0.95 15.93 -14.99
CA THR A 42 0.04 16.17 -13.88
C THR A 42 -1.18 15.28 -14.00
N GLY A 43 -1.90 15.08 -12.91
CA GLY A 43 -3.16 14.35 -12.99
C GLY A 43 -3.72 13.99 -11.65
N SER A 44 -4.80 13.23 -11.68
CA SER A 44 -5.46 12.73 -10.48
C SER A 44 -5.70 11.24 -10.59
N VAL A 45 -5.63 10.55 -9.46
CA VAL A 45 -5.88 9.13 -9.33
C VAL A 45 -7.13 8.94 -8.48
N TYR A 46 -8.08 8.20 -9.03
CA TYR A 46 -9.34 7.83 -8.39
C TYR A 46 -9.47 6.32 -8.34
N GLY A 47 -10.18 5.80 -7.37
CA GLY A 47 -10.56 4.40 -7.27
C GLY A 47 -12.00 4.27 -6.85
N PHE A 48 -12.62 3.14 -7.18
CA PHE A 48 -13.95 2.81 -6.70
C PHE A 48 -13.86 2.15 -5.33
N ASP A 49 -14.68 2.59 -4.39
CA ASP A 49 -14.81 1.95 -3.08
C ASP A 49 -15.77 0.72 -3.16
N MET A 50 -16.03 0.06 -2.02
CA MET A 50 -16.91 -1.12 -1.96
C MET A 50 -18.39 -0.81 -2.27
N TRP A 51 -18.77 0.47 -2.33
CA TRP A 51 -20.12 0.94 -2.71
C TRP A 51 -20.15 1.55 -4.10
N ASP A 52 -19.13 1.31 -4.92
CA ASP A 52 -19.01 1.84 -6.29
C ASP A 52 -18.98 3.38 -6.33
N GLN A 53 -18.49 4.00 -5.23
CA GLN A 53 -18.28 5.45 -5.17
C GLN A 53 -16.85 5.76 -5.60
N LEU A 54 -16.71 6.82 -6.40
CA LEU A 54 -15.42 7.29 -6.90
C LEU A 54 -14.75 8.18 -5.85
N GLU A 55 -13.63 7.71 -5.29
CA GLU A 55 -12.86 8.39 -4.27
C GLU A 55 -11.43 8.70 -4.75
N PRO A 56 -10.84 9.85 -4.38
CA PRO A 56 -9.46 10.15 -4.70
C PRO A 56 -8.50 9.24 -3.91
N ILE A 57 -7.52 8.68 -4.58
CA ILE A 57 -6.53 7.80 -3.96
C ILE A 57 -5.30 8.61 -3.55
N ALA A 58 -5.07 8.73 -2.24
CA ALA A 58 -3.87 9.32 -1.67
C ALA A 58 -2.73 8.30 -1.61
N TRP A 59 -1.48 8.78 -1.77
CA TRP A 59 -0.24 8.02 -1.64
C TRP A 59 -0.01 6.94 -2.70
N ALA A 60 -0.86 6.86 -3.73
CA ALA A 60 -0.61 5.98 -4.87
C ALA A 60 0.72 6.31 -5.54
N THR A 61 1.46 5.28 -5.90
CA THR A 61 2.75 5.42 -6.61
C THR A 61 2.49 5.60 -8.10
N VAL A 62 3.00 6.70 -8.65
CA VAL A 62 2.90 7.04 -10.08
C VAL A 62 4.30 6.96 -10.70
N ASN A 63 4.48 6.05 -11.65
CA ASN A 63 5.74 5.82 -12.35
C ASN A 63 5.61 6.19 -13.83
N ALA A 64 6.42 7.14 -14.30
CA ALA A 64 6.53 7.50 -15.71
C ALA A 64 7.84 6.93 -16.29
N ASN A 65 7.72 6.02 -17.25
CA ASN A 65 8.86 5.35 -17.89
C ASN A 65 8.91 5.68 -19.40
N ASN A 66 10.08 6.13 -19.88
CA ASN A 66 10.32 6.44 -21.28
C ASN A 66 11.22 5.41 -21.99
N GLY A 67 11.44 4.24 -21.37
CA GLY A 67 12.32 3.20 -21.88
C GLY A 67 13.81 3.40 -21.53
N ARG A 68 14.21 4.60 -21.04
CA ARG A 68 15.58 4.91 -20.59
C ARG A 68 15.65 5.21 -19.11
N ALA A 69 14.63 5.87 -18.57
CA ALA A 69 14.54 6.27 -17.17
C ALA A 69 13.10 6.11 -16.66
N THR A 70 12.97 5.92 -15.35
CA THR A 70 11.70 5.93 -14.64
C THR A 70 11.71 7.09 -13.66
N PHE A 71 10.65 7.90 -13.72
CA PHE A 71 10.38 9.00 -12.80
C PHE A 71 9.23 8.59 -11.91
N THR A 72 9.34 8.86 -10.61
CA THR A 72 8.33 8.44 -9.63
C THR A 72 7.80 9.65 -8.88
N SER A 73 6.50 9.71 -8.70
CA SER A 73 5.79 10.65 -7.85
C SER A 73 4.73 9.90 -7.03
N TYR A 74 4.17 10.57 -6.03
CA TYR A 74 3.09 10.02 -5.19
C TYR A 74 1.92 10.98 -5.22
N THR A 75 0.71 10.43 -5.16
CA THR A 75 -0.49 11.27 -5.04
C THR A 75 -0.59 11.89 -3.66
N GLY A 76 -1.01 13.15 -3.59
CA GLY A 76 -1.37 13.83 -2.34
C GLY A 76 -2.75 13.39 -1.82
N GLY A 77 -3.18 13.97 -0.69
CA GLY A 77 -4.45 13.62 -0.02
C GLY A 77 -5.72 13.75 -0.87
N GLY A 78 -5.69 14.55 -1.95
CA GLY A 78 -6.78 14.70 -2.91
C GLY A 78 -6.59 13.86 -4.18
N GLY A 79 -5.69 12.86 -4.19
CA GLY A 79 -5.41 12.02 -5.36
C GLY A 79 -4.59 12.70 -6.46
N TYR A 80 -4.19 13.97 -6.28
CA TYR A 80 -3.44 14.74 -7.27
C TYR A 80 -1.95 14.40 -7.23
N PHE A 81 -1.31 14.36 -8.40
CA PHE A 81 0.13 14.22 -8.55
C PHE A 81 0.68 15.17 -9.61
N GLU A 82 1.98 15.48 -9.46
CA GLU A 82 2.75 16.19 -10.45
C GLU A 82 4.17 15.63 -10.49
N MET A 83 4.79 15.63 -11.67
CA MET A 83 6.19 15.28 -11.83
C MET A 83 6.80 16.02 -13.02
N TYR A 84 8.04 16.48 -12.83
CA TYR A 84 8.82 17.10 -13.88
C TYR A 84 9.64 16.03 -14.58
N VAL A 85 9.57 15.99 -15.91
CA VAL A 85 10.25 14.99 -16.75
C VAL A 85 10.81 15.64 -18.02
N PRO A 86 11.85 15.10 -18.64
CA PRO A 86 12.26 15.50 -19.99
C PRO A 86 11.10 15.37 -20.98
N SER A 87 11.12 16.14 -22.07
CA SER A 87 10.14 15.97 -23.15
C SER A 87 10.26 14.59 -23.79
N GLY A 88 9.12 13.98 -24.15
CA GLY A 88 9.09 12.66 -24.76
C GLY A 88 7.81 11.88 -24.48
N PHE A 89 7.81 10.62 -24.94
CA PHE A 89 6.71 9.69 -24.69
C PHE A 89 6.96 8.87 -23.44
N TYR A 90 5.94 8.74 -22.60
CA TYR A 90 5.98 8.01 -21.33
C TYR A 90 4.85 7.02 -21.23
N ASN A 91 5.15 5.82 -20.72
CA ASN A 91 4.17 4.92 -20.12
C ASN A 91 4.04 5.30 -18.66
N VAL A 92 2.90 5.82 -18.26
CA VAL A 92 2.61 6.22 -16.89
C VAL A 92 1.80 5.11 -16.22
N THR A 93 2.39 4.48 -15.21
CA THR A 93 1.77 3.38 -14.45
C THR A 93 1.46 3.84 -13.04
N VAL A 94 0.23 3.62 -12.60
CA VAL A 94 -0.19 3.85 -11.22
C VAL A 94 -0.33 2.52 -10.52
N VAL A 95 0.22 2.46 -9.30
CA VAL A 95 0.17 1.28 -8.43
C VAL A 95 -0.27 1.71 -7.03
N GLU A 96 -1.29 1.03 -6.51
CA GLU A 96 -1.76 1.19 -5.14
C GLU A 96 -2.22 -0.16 -4.59
N PRO A 97 -1.82 -0.54 -3.34
CA PRO A 97 -2.28 -1.77 -2.71
C PRO A 97 -3.82 -1.83 -2.65
N GLY A 98 -4.38 -2.97 -3.05
CA GLY A 98 -5.84 -3.16 -3.10
C GLY A 98 -6.49 -2.75 -4.43
N TYR A 99 -5.73 -2.23 -5.38
CA TYR A 99 -6.18 -1.87 -6.71
C TYR A 99 -5.41 -2.58 -7.81
N VAL A 100 -6.03 -2.71 -8.97
CA VAL A 100 -5.36 -3.22 -10.17
C VAL A 100 -4.47 -2.10 -10.75
N ALA A 101 -3.19 -2.40 -10.96
CA ALA A 101 -2.27 -1.44 -11.56
C ALA A 101 -2.76 -1.05 -12.97
N TYR A 102 -2.73 0.25 -13.27
CA TYR A 102 -3.18 0.77 -14.54
C TYR A 102 -2.07 1.55 -15.24
N THR A 103 -1.91 1.35 -16.55
CA THR A 103 -0.90 2.04 -17.37
C THR A 103 -1.56 2.77 -18.51
N ASN A 104 -1.16 4.02 -18.73
CA ASN A 104 -1.57 4.82 -19.89
C ASN A 104 -0.38 5.58 -20.47
N GLN A 105 -0.50 6.05 -21.69
CA GLN A 105 0.57 6.75 -22.39
C GLN A 105 0.32 8.25 -22.40
N VAL A 106 1.40 9.02 -22.25
CA VAL A 106 1.38 10.47 -22.34
C VAL A 106 2.58 10.96 -23.16
N ASN A 107 2.36 11.99 -23.98
CA ASN A 107 3.41 12.73 -24.65
C ASN A 107 3.62 14.08 -23.95
N VAL A 108 4.85 14.36 -23.58
CA VAL A 108 5.24 15.59 -22.92
C VAL A 108 6.03 16.45 -23.89
N ALA A 109 5.45 17.59 -24.30
CA ALA A 109 6.17 18.54 -25.14
C ALA A 109 7.06 19.46 -24.29
N PRO A 110 8.15 20.02 -24.87
CA PRO A 110 9.03 20.93 -24.15
C PRO A 110 8.28 22.13 -23.55
N GLY A 111 8.52 22.44 -22.29
CA GLY A 111 7.90 23.57 -21.58
C GLY A 111 6.41 23.46 -21.33
N SER A 112 5.79 22.30 -21.58
CA SER A 112 4.36 22.12 -21.40
C SER A 112 4.01 21.19 -20.24
N ALA A 113 2.78 21.32 -19.72
CA ALA A 113 2.17 20.37 -18.82
C ALA A 113 1.22 19.46 -19.61
N SER A 114 1.38 18.16 -19.41
CA SER A 114 0.47 17.14 -19.94
C SER A 114 -0.34 16.56 -18.80
N SER A 115 -1.67 16.55 -18.91
CA SER A 115 -2.56 16.05 -17.85
C SER A 115 -3.12 14.67 -18.21
N ILE A 116 -3.17 13.77 -17.21
CA ILE A 116 -3.70 12.43 -17.35
C ILE A 116 -4.33 11.97 -16.03
N ASN A 117 -5.58 11.48 -16.10
CA ASN A 117 -6.28 10.96 -14.93
C ASN A 117 -6.37 9.43 -15.00
N PHE A 118 -6.36 8.81 -13.83
CA PHE A 118 -6.44 7.36 -13.66
C PHE A 118 -7.64 6.99 -12.81
N TYR A 119 -8.32 5.93 -13.23
CA TYR A 119 -9.46 5.33 -12.53
C TYR A 119 -9.11 3.87 -12.29
N LEU A 120 -8.82 3.54 -11.03
CA LEU A 120 -8.37 2.22 -10.63
C LEU A 120 -9.54 1.36 -10.18
N GLU A 121 -9.58 0.12 -10.65
CA GLU A 121 -10.49 -0.91 -10.19
C GLU A 121 -9.92 -1.60 -8.95
N GLN A 122 -10.77 -1.97 -7.99
CA GLN A 122 -10.32 -2.76 -6.84
C GLN A 122 -9.83 -4.13 -7.30
N SER A 123 -8.70 -4.55 -6.73
CA SER A 123 -8.20 -5.90 -6.92
C SER A 123 -9.05 -6.86 -6.10
N HIS A 124 -9.99 -7.54 -6.77
CA HIS A 124 -10.74 -8.63 -6.15
C HIS A 124 -9.80 -9.83 -6.02
N VAL A 125 -9.12 -9.93 -4.86
CA VAL A 125 -8.52 -11.20 -4.47
C VAL A 125 -9.69 -12.12 -4.18
N PRO A 126 -9.91 -13.21 -4.96
CA PRO A 126 -10.96 -14.14 -4.64
C PRO A 126 -10.69 -14.68 -3.23
N VAL A 127 -11.57 -14.33 -2.28
CA VAL A 127 -11.52 -14.91 -0.95
C VAL A 127 -11.70 -16.42 -1.17
N PRO A 128 -10.77 -17.28 -0.75
CA PRO A 128 -10.95 -18.71 -0.88
C PRO A 128 -12.24 -19.07 -0.15
N GLU A 129 -13.28 -19.39 -0.91
CA GLU A 129 -14.52 -19.91 -0.36
C GLU A 129 -14.17 -21.22 0.33
N PHE A 130 -14.19 -21.22 1.65
CA PHE A 130 -14.11 -22.48 2.39
C PHE A 130 -15.27 -23.33 1.89
N PRO A 131 -14.99 -24.51 1.27
CA PRO A 131 -16.07 -25.35 0.79
C PRO A 131 -17.03 -25.58 1.95
N SER A 132 -18.27 -25.11 1.80
CA SER A 132 -19.31 -25.22 2.85
C SER A 132 -19.46 -26.66 3.38
N GLY A 133 -19.07 -27.64 2.58
CA GLY A 133 -18.95 -29.02 2.96
C GLY A 133 -17.94 -29.31 4.07
N ILE A 134 -16.85 -28.56 4.19
CA ILE A 134 -15.85 -28.75 5.27
C ILE A 134 -16.43 -28.24 6.60
N VAL A 135 -17.11 -27.11 6.60
CA VAL A 135 -17.71 -26.54 7.81
C VAL A 135 -18.84 -27.47 8.30
N LEU A 136 -19.69 -27.98 7.38
CA LEU A 136 -20.74 -28.93 7.70
C LEU A 136 -20.20 -30.27 8.22
N SER A 137 -19.11 -30.77 7.65
CA SER A 137 -18.51 -32.04 8.10
C SER A 137 -17.90 -31.93 9.48
N VAL A 138 -17.20 -30.82 9.78
CA VAL A 138 -16.59 -30.59 11.11
C VAL A 138 -17.67 -30.42 12.19
N THR A 139 -18.75 -29.70 11.91
CA THR A 139 -19.86 -29.53 12.86
C THR A 139 -20.57 -30.84 13.10
N LEU A 140 -20.78 -31.66 12.08
CA LEU A 140 -21.40 -32.98 12.21
C LEU A 140 -20.55 -33.94 13.07
N VAL A 141 -19.23 -33.96 12.86
CA VAL A 141 -18.34 -34.83 13.65
C VAL A 141 -18.30 -34.38 15.11
N LEU A 142 -18.28 -33.07 15.39
CA LEU A 142 -18.33 -32.54 16.75
C LEU A 142 -19.66 -32.89 17.48
N THR A 143 -20.79 -32.76 16.81
CA THR A 143 -22.11 -33.10 17.40
C THR A 143 -22.26 -34.59 17.67
N LEU A 144 -21.84 -35.46 16.72
CA LEU A 144 -21.84 -36.91 16.90
C LEU A 144 -20.92 -37.35 18.07
N SER A 145 -19.75 -36.79 18.17
CA SER A 145 -18.79 -37.10 19.27
C SER A 145 -19.34 -36.68 20.63
N ALA A 146 -19.98 -35.51 20.73
CA ALA A 146 -20.65 -35.06 21.96
C ALA A 146 -21.82 -35.96 22.36
N ALA A 147 -22.65 -36.41 21.39
CA ALA A 147 -23.74 -37.31 21.63
C ALA A 147 -23.27 -38.70 22.14
N LEU A 148 -22.20 -39.26 21.53
CA LEU A 148 -21.62 -40.52 21.97
C LEU A 148 -21.03 -40.43 23.38
N LEU A 149 -20.43 -39.33 23.77
CA LEU A 149 -19.92 -39.10 25.12
C LEU A 149 -21.08 -38.98 26.14
N ALA A 150 -22.19 -38.37 25.76
CA ALA A 150 -23.38 -38.27 26.61
C ALA A 150 -24.00 -39.65 26.87
N ILE A 151 -24.17 -40.46 25.84
CA ILE A 151 -24.69 -41.84 25.95
C ILE A 151 -23.80 -42.72 26.85
N ARG A 152 -22.45 -42.64 26.71
CA ARG A 152 -21.49 -43.36 27.55
C ARG A 152 -21.58 -42.93 29.02
N ARG A 153 -21.85 -41.66 29.32
CA ARG A 153 -22.03 -41.17 30.71
C ARG A 153 -23.32 -41.72 31.33
N ILE A 154 -24.41 -41.78 30.59
CA ILE A 154 -25.68 -42.33 31.06
C ILE A 154 -25.54 -43.83 31.34
N LYS A 155 -24.88 -44.61 30.47
CA LYS A 155 -24.68 -46.04 30.63
C LYS A 155 -23.77 -46.43 31.81
N ARG A 156 -22.93 -45.52 32.32
CA ARG A 156 -22.09 -45.72 33.50
C ARG A 156 -22.77 -45.38 34.80
N ARG A 157 -23.95 -44.76 34.77
CA ARG A 157 -24.71 -44.34 35.97
C ARG A 157 -25.86 -45.34 36.30
N ASN A 158 -26.18 -46.24 35.42
CA ASN A 158 -27.10 -47.38 35.62
C ASN A 158 -26.27 -48.66 35.77
#